data_43b33cda3a168317b997d6028f09909c
#
_entry.id   43b33cda3a168317b997d6028f09909c
#
_cell.length_a   1.000
_cell.length_b   1.000
_cell.length_c   1.000
_cell.angle_alpha   90.00
_cell.angle_beta   90.00
_cell.angle_gamma   90.00
#
_symmetry.space_group_name_H-M   'P 1'
#
loop_
_entity.id
_entity.type
_entity.pdbx_description
1 polymer ?
#
loop_
_entity_poly.entity_id
_entity_poly.type
_entity_poly.pdbx_seq_one_letter_code
_entity_poly.pdbx_strand_id
1 'polypeptide(L)'
;MIEVQHVAKSYGRLSVLRDISLKVEAGELLGIIGPNGSGKSTLLNLLSGIEKPDQGDISLAGQPIASFSRKSLSRKLAVLQQDGLPSIAYPVREVLEMGRFPFQDWRGRERDGNAEDLLKQIMERLELQELADRPLSVLSGGQRQRVALGKVMAQQPEVLLLDEPTTYLDIRYQMQFMDLIASWQKEEGLTVIAVMHDLNLASLYCDRLLILNEGQVIAEGTPDEILVPETVETVFEVKSHTVIHPDAGVPQLLLQKRS
;
A
#
# COMPACT_ATOMS: atom_id res chain seq x y z
N MET A 1 -6.56 8.38 11.27
CA MET A 1 -7.29 7.18 10.77
C MET A 1 -6.77 5.88 11.38
N ILE A 2 -5.47 5.60 11.27
CA ILE A 2 -4.78 4.49 11.95
C ILE A 2 -3.86 5.06 13.02
N GLU A 3 -3.81 4.42 14.17
CA GLU A 3 -2.91 4.79 15.26
C GLU A 3 -2.19 3.54 15.77
N VAL A 4 -0.88 3.64 15.90
CA VAL A 4 0.04 2.60 16.38
C VAL A 4 0.74 3.14 17.61
N GLN A 5 0.66 2.41 18.73
CA GLN A 5 1.19 2.85 20.00
C GLN A 5 2.12 1.79 20.61
N HIS A 6 3.40 2.14 20.71
CA HIS A 6 4.44 1.32 21.36
C HIS A 6 4.50 -0.14 20.89
N VAL A 7 4.32 -0.35 19.56
CA VAL A 7 4.26 -1.68 18.98
C VAL A 7 5.65 -2.30 18.86
N ALA A 8 5.77 -3.54 19.36
CA ALA A 8 6.95 -4.37 19.19
C ALA A 8 6.58 -5.73 18.59
N LYS A 9 7.50 -6.30 17.79
CA LYS A 9 7.34 -7.62 17.17
C LYS A 9 8.65 -8.35 17.06
N SER A 10 8.64 -9.64 17.46
CA SER A 10 9.80 -10.53 17.36
C SER A 10 9.41 -11.87 16.73
N TYR A 11 10.33 -12.49 16.03
CA TYR A 11 10.21 -13.86 15.52
C TYR A 11 11.29 -14.72 16.17
N GLY A 12 10.89 -15.49 17.16
CA GLY A 12 11.83 -16.25 18.02
C GLY A 12 12.75 -15.29 18.78
N ARG A 13 14.05 -15.32 18.47
CA ARG A 13 15.06 -14.43 19.12
C ARG A 13 15.31 -13.13 18.34
N LEU A 14 14.78 -13.02 17.13
CA LEU A 14 14.97 -11.84 16.28
C LEU A 14 13.91 -10.79 16.60
N SER A 15 14.32 -9.67 17.21
CA SER A 15 13.47 -8.49 17.36
C SER A 15 13.45 -7.71 16.05
N VAL A 16 12.27 -7.64 15.40
CA VAL A 16 12.09 -7.01 14.09
C VAL A 16 11.55 -5.60 14.21
N LEU A 17 10.60 -5.37 15.12
CA LEU A 17 10.07 -4.04 15.40
C LEU A 17 10.24 -3.73 16.89
N ARG A 18 10.65 -2.48 17.18
CA ARG A 18 11.00 -2.04 18.53
C ARG A 18 10.34 -0.70 18.80
N ASP A 19 9.30 -0.69 19.63
CA ASP A 19 8.65 0.55 20.10
C ASP A 19 8.16 1.47 18.94
N ILE A 20 7.45 0.91 17.99
CA ILE A 20 6.90 1.67 16.88
C ILE A 20 5.66 2.43 17.34
N SER A 21 5.68 3.76 17.15
CA SER A 21 4.53 4.64 17.34
C SER A 21 4.39 5.54 16.12
N LEU A 22 3.19 5.57 15.52
CA LEU A 22 2.88 6.43 14.38
C LEU A 22 1.37 6.67 14.30
N LYS A 23 0.99 7.75 13.63
CA LYS A 23 -0.40 8.08 13.34
C LYS A 23 -0.56 8.40 11.86
N VAL A 24 -1.59 7.82 11.24
CA VAL A 24 -1.95 8.08 9.84
C VAL A 24 -3.31 8.78 9.81
N GLU A 25 -3.38 9.93 9.20
CA GLU A 25 -4.61 10.70 9.11
C GLU A 25 -5.54 10.14 8.00
N ALA A 26 -6.83 10.51 8.07
CA ALA A 26 -7.78 10.10 7.03
C ALA A 26 -7.47 10.81 5.71
N GLY A 27 -7.49 10.05 4.61
CA GLY A 27 -7.22 10.58 3.28
C GLY A 27 -5.74 10.84 2.97
N GLU A 28 -4.82 10.47 3.88
CA GLU A 28 -3.38 10.62 3.71
C GLU A 28 -2.79 9.48 2.88
N LEU A 29 -1.79 9.77 2.05
CA LEU A 29 -0.90 8.78 1.44
C LEU A 29 0.46 8.83 2.17
N LEU A 30 0.65 7.88 3.10
CA LEU A 30 1.89 7.71 3.85
C LEU A 30 2.82 6.71 3.14
N GLY A 31 4.03 7.13 2.80
CA GLY A 31 5.10 6.27 2.31
C GLY A 31 5.97 5.73 3.44
N ILE A 32 6.11 4.42 3.55
CA ILE A 32 7.07 3.78 4.45
C ILE A 32 8.31 3.40 3.64
N ILE A 33 9.43 4.02 3.94
CA ILE A 33 10.71 3.79 3.28
C ILE A 33 11.76 3.27 4.27
N GLY A 34 12.83 2.68 3.76
CA GLY A 34 13.92 2.16 4.59
C GLY A 34 14.66 1.00 3.93
N PRO A 35 15.83 0.61 4.45
CA PRO A 35 16.63 -0.50 3.93
C PRO A 35 15.88 -1.84 3.95
N ASN A 36 16.39 -2.82 3.19
CA ASN A 36 15.87 -4.19 3.26
C ASN A 36 16.09 -4.76 4.67
N GLY A 37 15.08 -5.49 5.17
CA GLY A 37 15.14 -6.04 6.53
C GLY A 37 14.83 -5.06 7.65
N SER A 38 14.47 -3.80 7.36
CA SER A 38 14.13 -2.81 8.40
C SER A 38 12.81 -3.08 9.13
N GLY A 39 11.96 -4.01 8.63
CA GLY A 39 10.70 -4.40 9.27
C GLY A 39 9.44 -3.86 8.55
N LYS A 40 9.54 -3.26 7.37
CA LYS A 40 8.41 -2.64 6.65
C LYS A 40 7.24 -3.60 6.40
N SER A 41 7.50 -4.77 5.81
CA SER A 41 6.45 -5.76 5.54
C SER A 41 5.87 -6.35 6.84
N THR A 42 6.69 -6.47 7.92
CA THR A 42 6.20 -6.84 9.24
C THR A 42 5.23 -5.79 9.78
N LEU A 43 5.57 -4.51 9.66
CA LEU A 43 4.67 -3.42 10.07
C LEU A 43 3.36 -3.46 9.26
N LEU A 44 3.41 -3.66 7.93
CA LEU A 44 2.19 -3.83 7.13
C LEU A 44 1.34 -5.03 7.57
N ASN A 45 1.96 -6.18 7.90
CA ASN A 45 1.25 -7.36 8.40
C ASN A 45 0.54 -7.08 9.73
N LEU A 46 1.15 -6.30 10.60
CA LEU A 46 0.52 -5.88 11.86
C LEU A 46 -0.65 -4.92 11.60
N LEU A 47 -0.46 -3.92 10.72
CA LEU A 47 -1.49 -2.95 10.33
C LEU A 47 -2.68 -3.62 9.65
N SER A 48 -2.45 -4.71 8.90
CA SER A 48 -3.53 -5.48 8.24
C SER A 48 -4.29 -6.42 9.18
N GLY A 49 -3.81 -6.60 10.41
CA GLY A 49 -4.36 -7.58 11.36
C GLY A 49 -4.10 -9.04 10.98
N ILE A 50 -3.24 -9.32 9.98
CA ILE A 50 -2.78 -10.68 9.66
C ILE A 50 -1.96 -11.24 10.81
N GLU A 51 -1.09 -10.40 11.38
CA GLU A 51 -0.32 -10.71 12.57
C GLU A 51 -0.73 -9.83 13.74
N LYS A 52 -0.40 -10.29 14.96
CA LYS A 52 -0.59 -9.50 16.19
C LYS A 52 0.75 -8.99 16.68
N PRO A 53 0.82 -7.78 17.22
CA PRO A 53 2.01 -7.31 17.90
C PRO A 53 2.25 -8.13 19.17
N ASP A 54 3.50 -8.21 19.62
CA ASP A 54 3.86 -8.83 20.89
C ASP A 54 3.67 -7.83 22.06
N GLN A 55 3.79 -6.52 21.75
CA GLN A 55 3.51 -5.42 22.69
C GLN A 55 2.89 -4.25 21.94
N GLY A 56 2.18 -3.38 22.67
CA GLY A 56 1.53 -2.20 22.13
C GLY A 56 0.21 -2.51 21.45
N ASP A 57 -0.40 -1.47 20.91
CA ASP A 57 -1.74 -1.52 20.33
C ASP A 57 -1.80 -0.86 18.95
N ILE A 58 -2.70 -1.37 18.11
CA ILE A 58 -3.01 -0.78 16.82
C ILE A 58 -4.52 -0.56 16.75
N SER A 59 -4.93 0.65 16.40
CA SER A 59 -6.34 1.01 16.24
C SER A 59 -6.65 1.54 14.85
N LEU A 60 -7.86 1.25 14.37
CA LEU A 60 -8.46 1.77 13.14
C LEU A 60 -9.71 2.54 13.50
N ALA A 61 -9.77 3.83 13.15
CA ALA A 61 -10.88 4.73 13.51
C ALA A 61 -11.23 4.69 15.02
N GLY A 62 -10.21 4.66 15.88
CA GLY A 62 -10.35 4.62 17.34
C GLY A 62 -10.76 3.26 17.93
N GLN A 63 -10.86 2.21 17.12
CA GLN A 63 -11.17 0.86 17.60
C GLN A 63 -9.94 -0.06 17.43
N PRO A 64 -9.57 -0.86 18.44
CA PRO A 64 -8.47 -1.81 18.31
C PRO A 64 -8.67 -2.76 17.14
N ILE A 65 -7.67 -2.93 16.28
CA ILE A 65 -7.74 -3.83 15.10
C ILE A 65 -8.09 -5.27 15.56
N ALA A 66 -7.57 -5.71 16.68
CA ALA A 66 -7.85 -7.03 17.24
C ALA A 66 -9.32 -7.25 17.63
N SER A 67 -10.12 -6.19 17.78
CA SER A 67 -11.56 -6.28 18.10
C SER A 67 -12.46 -6.53 16.90
N PHE A 68 -11.95 -6.31 15.67
CA PHE A 68 -12.71 -6.55 14.47
C PHE A 68 -12.76 -8.04 14.13
N SER A 69 -13.92 -8.52 13.67
CA SER A 69 -13.95 -9.79 12.94
C SER A 69 -13.20 -9.64 11.61
N ARG A 70 -12.64 -10.73 11.08
CA ARG A 70 -11.94 -10.69 9.77
C ARG A 70 -12.82 -10.08 8.68
N LYS A 71 -14.11 -10.45 8.65
CA LYS A 71 -15.07 -9.92 7.69
C LYS A 71 -15.35 -8.43 7.88
N SER A 72 -15.43 -7.96 9.11
CA SER A 72 -15.63 -6.53 9.42
C SER A 72 -14.40 -5.71 9.07
N LEU A 73 -13.20 -6.22 9.37
CA LEU A 73 -11.95 -5.55 9.03
C LEU A 73 -11.76 -5.46 7.52
N SER A 74 -12.03 -6.55 6.77
CA SER A 74 -11.89 -6.57 5.32
C SER A 74 -12.91 -5.69 4.56
N ARG A 75 -13.92 -5.12 5.22
CA ARG A 75 -14.76 -4.06 4.64
C ARG A 75 -14.14 -2.67 4.78
N LYS A 76 -13.18 -2.51 5.66
CA LYS A 76 -12.55 -1.24 5.98
C LYS A 76 -11.12 -1.12 5.47
N LEU A 77 -10.42 -2.23 5.41
CA LEU A 77 -9.01 -2.29 5.10
C LEU A 77 -8.76 -3.35 4.02
N ALA A 78 -8.07 -2.95 2.98
CA ALA A 78 -7.59 -3.85 1.92
C ALA A 78 -6.06 -3.86 1.87
N VAL A 79 -5.50 -4.97 1.38
CA VAL A 79 -4.06 -5.13 1.19
C VAL A 79 -3.79 -5.54 -0.25
N LEU A 80 -2.90 -4.82 -0.91
CA LEU A 80 -2.33 -5.21 -2.18
C LEU A 80 -0.89 -5.69 -1.93
N GLN A 81 -0.67 -6.98 -2.07
CA GLN A 81 0.63 -7.62 -1.84
C GLN A 81 1.55 -7.47 -3.05
N GLN A 82 2.85 -7.52 -2.81
CA GLN A 82 3.92 -7.42 -3.81
C GLN A 82 3.78 -8.42 -4.96
N ASP A 83 3.46 -9.67 -4.65
CA ASP A 83 3.35 -10.74 -5.65
C ASP A 83 2.12 -10.60 -6.57
N GLY A 84 1.22 -9.65 -6.27
CA GLY A 84 -0.01 -9.42 -7.01
C GLY A 84 -0.92 -10.66 -7.02
N LEU A 85 -1.60 -10.90 -8.14
CA LEU A 85 -2.45 -12.08 -8.31
C LEU A 85 -1.68 -13.24 -8.93
N PRO A 86 -1.85 -14.47 -8.40
CA PRO A 86 -1.25 -15.66 -9.00
C PRO A 86 -1.79 -15.90 -10.41
N SER A 87 -0.98 -16.59 -11.24
CA SER A 87 -1.37 -16.97 -12.59
C SER A 87 -2.37 -18.14 -12.53
N ILE A 88 -3.65 -17.83 -12.41
CA ILE A 88 -4.76 -18.79 -12.31
C ILE A 88 -5.70 -18.69 -13.51
N ALA A 89 -6.49 -19.73 -13.72
CA ALA A 89 -7.43 -19.83 -14.86
C ALA A 89 -8.80 -19.14 -14.62
N TYR A 90 -8.89 -18.26 -13.61
CA TYR A 90 -10.12 -17.50 -13.37
C TYR A 90 -10.22 -16.30 -14.32
N PRO A 91 -11.40 -16.04 -14.91
CA PRO A 91 -11.67 -14.84 -15.68
C PRO A 91 -11.49 -13.57 -14.85
N VAL A 92 -11.09 -12.47 -15.49
CA VAL A 92 -10.91 -11.17 -14.84
C VAL A 92 -12.14 -10.75 -14.04
N ARG A 93 -13.35 -10.87 -14.64
CA ARG A 93 -14.61 -10.50 -13.96
C ARG A 93 -14.80 -11.23 -12.63
N GLU A 94 -14.56 -12.55 -12.60
CA GLU A 94 -14.71 -13.35 -11.39
C GLU A 94 -13.71 -12.94 -10.30
N VAL A 95 -12.49 -12.57 -10.71
CA VAL A 95 -11.47 -12.08 -9.77
C VAL A 95 -11.88 -10.74 -9.17
N LEU A 96 -12.47 -9.83 -9.95
CA LEU A 96 -13.00 -8.57 -9.43
C LEU A 96 -14.16 -8.82 -8.45
N GLU A 97 -15.08 -9.75 -8.80
CA GLU A 97 -16.20 -10.16 -7.93
C GLU A 97 -15.71 -10.71 -6.59
N MET A 98 -14.55 -11.38 -6.52
CA MET A 98 -13.96 -11.84 -5.25
C MET A 98 -13.69 -10.67 -4.28
N GLY A 99 -13.47 -9.45 -4.78
CA GLY A 99 -13.37 -8.25 -3.94
C GLY A 99 -14.64 -7.97 -3.13
N ARG A 100 -15.79 -8.47 -3.58
CA ARG A 100 -17.09 -8.32 -2.90
C ARG A 100 -17.37 -9.37 -1.82
N PHE A 101 -16.51 -10.40 -1.64
CA PHE A 101 -16.71 -11.43 -0.61
C PHE A 101 -16.98 -10.89 0.81
N PRO A 102 -16.38 -9.81 1.29
CA PRO A 102 -16.71 -9.25 2.59
C PRO A 102 -18.17 -8.82 2.74
N PHE A 103 -18.87 -8.53 1.65
CA PHE A 103 -20.26 -8.03 1.65
C PHE A 103 -21.30 -9.15 1.47
N GLN A 104 -20.87 -10.33 1.01
CA GLN A 104 -21.75 -11.46 0.80
C GLN A 104 -22.22 -12.10 2.12
N ASP A 105 -23.45 -12.60 2.16
CA ASP A 105 -23.96 -13.43 3.25
C ASP A 105 -23.42 -14.89 3.13
N TRP A 106 -23.85 -15.77 4.06
CA TRP A 106 -23.46 -17.18 4.06
C TRP A 106 -23.96 -17.98 2.81
N ARG A 107 -24.88 -17.41 2.03
CA ARG A 107 -25.37 -17.98 0.76
C ARG A 107 -24.65 -17.38 -0.46
N GLY A 108 -23.64 -16.55 -0.28
CA GLY A 108 -22.95 -15.85 -1.35
C GLY A 108 -23.76 -14.70 -1.95
N ARG A 109 -24.83 -14.24 -1.31
CA ARG A 109 -25.68 -13.15 -1.81
C ARG A 109 -25.23 -11.84 -1.20
N GLU A 110 -25.01 -10.85 -2.02
CA GLU A 110 -24.81 -9.49 -1.61
C GLU A 110 -26.17 -8.78 -1.48
N ARG A 111 -26.33 -8.00 -0.38
CA ARG A 111 -27.59 -7.29 -0.13
C ARG A 111 -27.66 -5.94 -0.84
N ASP A 112 -26.51 -5.36 -1.19
CA ASP A 112 -26.44 -4.12 -1.95
C ASP A 112 -26.58 -4.41 -3.44
N GLY A 113 -27.70 -3.95 -4.03
CA GLY A 113 -28.01 -4.16 -5.44
C GLY A 113 -27.11 -3.44 -6.45
N ASN A 114 -26.04 -2.78 -6.00
CA ASN A 114 -25.15 -1.94 -6.82
C ASN A 114 -23.81 -2.60 -7.21
N ALA A 115 -23.59 -3.87 -6.84
CA ALA A 115 -22.30 -4.53 -7.09
C ALA A 115 -21.94 -4.62 -8.59
N GLU A 116 -22.92 -4.89 -9.44
CA GLU A 116 -22.70 -5.03 -10.89
C GLU A 116 -22.29 -3.69 -11.53
N ASP A 117 -22.95 -2.60 -11.17
CA ASP A 117 -22.61 -1.26 -11.65
C ASP A 117 -21.22 -0.81 -11.15
N LEU A 118 -20.89 -1.10 -9.89
CA LEU A 118 -19.56 -0.84 -9.31
C LEU A 118 -18.47 -1.59 -10.09
N LEU A 119 -18.65 -2.88 -10.33
CA LEU A 119 -17.68 -3.70 -11.06
C LEU A 119 -17.50 -3.20 -12.50
N LYS A 120 -18.58 -2.75 -13.15
CA LYS A 120 -18.51 -2.15 -14.48
C LYS A 120 -17.69 -0.86 -14.46
N GLN A 121 -17.93 0.05 -13.52
CA GLN A 121 -17.17 1.28 -13.38
C GLN A 121 -15.68 1.01 -13.10
N ILE A 122 -15.36 0.02 -12.26
CA ILE A 122 -13.98 -0.40 -11.99
C ILE A 122 -13.31 -0.93 -13.25
N MET A 123 -14.00 -1.78 -14.02
CA MET A 123 -13.47 -2.28 -15.28
C MET A 123 -13.23 -1.15 -16.30
N GLU A 124 -14.12 -0.17 -16.37
CA GLU A 124 -13.95 1.02 -17.22
C GLU A 124 -12.73 1.84 -16.79
N ARG A 125 -12.64 2.17 -15.52
CA ARG A 125 -11.53 2.97 -14.95
C ARG A 125 -10.15 2.31 -15.16
N LEU A 126 -10.10 0.99 -15.10
CA LEU A 126 -8.87 0.21 -15.23
C LEU A 126 -8.62 -0.34 -16.63
N GLU A 127 -9.45 0.02 -17.62
CA GLU A 127 -9.35 -0.45 -19.01
C GLU A 127 -9.34 -2.00 -19.10
N LEU A 128 -10.24 -2.66 -18.37
CA LEU A 128 -10.32 -4.13 -18.27
C LEU A 128 -11.50 -4.74 -19.04
N GLN A 129 -12.35 -3.93 -19.71
CA GLN A 129 -13.59 -4.41 -20.34
C GLN A 129 -13.32 -5.51 -21.38
N GLU A 130 -12.34 -5.31 -22.26
CA GLU A 130 -11.97 -6.28 -23.30
C GLU A 130 -11.27 -7.53 -22.74
N LEU A 131 -10.86 -7.47 -21.48
CA LEU A 131 -10.17 -8.56 -20.78
C LEU A 131 -11.10 -9.34 -19.84
N ALA A 132 -12.37 -8.91 -19.68
CA ALA A 132 -13.31 -9.41 -18.68
C ALA A 132 -13.42 -10.94 -18.64
N ASP A 133 -13.46 -11.58 -19.80
CA ASP A 133 -13.59 -13.03 -19.96
C ASP A 133 -12.26 -13.77 -20.10
N ARG A 134 -11.13 -13.04 -20.12
CA ARG A 134 -9.81 -13.66 -20.23
C ARG A 134 -9.35 -14.18 -18.88
N PRO A 135 -8.75 -15.37 -18.83
CA PRO A 135 -8.16 -15.89 -17.60
C PRO A 135 -6.89 -15.10 -17.22
N LEU A 136 -6.62 -14.95 -15.92
CA LEU A 136 -5.44 -14.23 -15.44
C LEU A 136 -4.13 -14.82 -15.98
N SER A 137 -4.09 -16.12 -16.26
CA SER A 137 -2.89 -16.83 -16.73
C SER A 137 -2.36 -16.32 -18.08
N VAL A 138 -3.19 -15.68 -18.90
CA VAL A 138 -2.77 -15.15 -20.21
C VAL A 138 -2.49 -13.65 -20.21
N LEU A 139 -2.66 -12.99 -19.07
CA LEU A 139 -2.44 -11.55 -18.93
C LEU A 139 -0.97 -11.19 -18.74
N SER A 140 -0.56 -10.03 -19.23
CA SER A 140 0.74 -9.43 -18.91
C SER A 140 0.83 -9.06 -17.43
N GLY A 141 2.06 -8.82 -16.92
CA GLY A 141 2.28 -8.39 -15.54
C GLY A 141 1.48 -7.12 -15.18
N GLY A 142 1.56 -6.08 -16.01
CA GLY A 142 0.81 -4.84 -15.79
C GLY A 142 -0.70 -5.01 -15.87
N GLN A 143 -1.22 -5.90 -16.75
CA GLN A 143 -2.64 -6.23 -16.77
C GLN A 143 -3.08 -6.94 -15.49
N ARG A 144 -2.30 -7.93 -15.00
CA ARG A 144 -2.58 -8.59 -13.72
C ARG A 144 -2.57 -7.62 -12.55
N GLN A 145 -1.65 -6.64 -12.56
CA GLN A 145 -1.58 -5.62 -11.50
C GLN A 145 -2.83 -4.73 -11.51
N ARG A 146 -3.33 -4.32 -12.70
CA ARG A 146 -4.61 -3.60 -12.82
C ARG A 146 -5.79 -4.43 -12.32
N VAL A 147 -5.83 -5.74 -12.60
CA VAL A 147 -6.87 -6.63 -12.05
C VAL A 147 -6.75 -6.75 -10.53
N ALA A 148 -5.53 -6.84 -9.98
CA ALA A 148 -5.31 -6.87 -8.54
C ALA A 148 -5.84 -5.58 -7.87
N LEU A 149 -5.54 -4.42 -8.47
CA LEU A 149 -6.08 -3.14 -8.02
C LEU A 149 -7.61 -3.11 -8.11
N GLY A 150 -8.19 -3.58 -9.23
CA GLY A 150 -9.64 -3.63 -9.41
C GLY A 150 -10.36 -4.51 -8.37
N LYS A 151 -9.76 -5.66 -8.01
CA LYS A 151 -10.25 -6.50 -6.91
C LYS A 151 -10.27 -5.74 -5.59
N VAL A 152 -9.23 -4.95 -5.30
CA VAL A 152 -9.14 -4.13 -4.09
C VAL A 152 -10.15 -2.98 -4.15
N MET A 153 -10.31 -2.30 -5.30
CA MET A 153 -11.33 -1.27 -5.49
C MET A 153 -12.74 -1.83 -5.29
N ALA A 154 -13.02 -3.04 -5.78
CA ALA A 154 -14.30 -3.71 -5.56
C ALA A 154 -14.61 -3.95 -4.07
N GLN A 155 -13.60 -4.02 -3.22
CA GLN A 155 -13.76 -4.14 -1.76
C GLN A 155 -14.21 -2.82 -1.12
N GLN A 156 -14.07 -1.66 -1.79
CA GLN A 156 -14.40 -0.32 -1.29
C GLN A 156 -13.82 -0.04 0.13
N PRO A 157 -12.51 -0.17 0.32
CA PRO A 157 -11.89 0.01 1.62
C PRO A 157 -11.79 1.49 2.02
N GLU A 158 -11.77 1.77 3.32
CA GLU A 158 -11.41 3.10 3.88
C GLU A 158 -9.88 3.27 3.94
N VAL A 159 -9.15 2.14 4.04
CA VAL A 159 -7.68 2.09 4.12
C VAL A 159 -7.12 1.07 3.13
N LEU A 160 -6.12 1.47 2.38
CA LEU A 160 -5.37 0.62 1.45
C LEU A 160 -3.91 0.49 1.92
N LEU A 161 -3.48 -0.74 2.13
CA LEU A 161 -2.08 -1.07 2.38
C LEU A 161 -1.45 -1.61 1.10
N LEU A 162 -0.31 -1.04 0.70
CA LEU A 162 0.44 -1.42 -0.48
C LEU A 162 1.83 -1.94 -0.07
N ASP A 163 2.13 -3.19 -0.37
CA ASP A 163 3.46 -3.78 -0.14
C ASP A 163 4.24 -3.78 -1.45
N GLU A 164 5.14 -2.81 -1.64
CA GLU A 164 6.01 -2.66 -2.80
C GLU A 164 5.27 -2.74 -4.16
N PRO A 165 4.22 -1.94 -4.36
CA PRO A 165 3.26 -2.14 -5.45
C PRO A 165 3.84 -1.92 -6.85
N THR A 166 5.02 -1.30 -6.95
CA THR A 166 5.68 -0.95 -8.21
C THR A 166 6.86 -1.86 -8.56
N THR A 167 7.22 -2.80 -7.69
CA THR A 167 8.27 -3.77 -7.92
C THR A 167 7.90 -4.66 -9.14
N TYR A 168 8.85 -4.96 -10.01
CA TYR A 168 8.68 -5.70 -11.27
C TYR A 168 7.88 -4.99 -12.38
N LEU A 169 7.47 -3.73 -12.20
CA LEU A 169 6.87 -2.91 -13.26
C LEU A 169 7.97 -2.08 -13.95
N ASP A 170 7.84 -1.86 -15.26
CA ASP A 170 8.63 -0.85 -15.93
C ASP A 170 8.19 0.57 -15.54
N ILE A 171 9.03 1.56 -15.80
CA ILE A 171 8.81 2.96 -15.37
C ILE A 171 7.44 3.49 -15.79
N ARG A 172 6.99 3.17 -17.01
CA ARG A 172 5.69 3.62 -17.51
C ARG A 172 4.54 3.06 -16.66
N TYR A 173 4.57 1.75 -16.37
CA TYR A 173 3.53 1.11 -15.59
C TYR A 173 3.60 1.49 -14.11
N GLN A 174 4.79 1.76 -13.56
CA GLN A 174 4.94 2.33 -12.22
C GLN A 174 4.22 3.65 -12.08
N MET A 175 4.46 4.59 -13.01
CA MET A 175 3.81 5.90 -13.01
C MET A 175 2.29 5.75 -13.16
N GLN A 176 1.82 4.99 -14.15
CA GLN A 176 0.39 4.77 -14.37
C GLN A 176 -0.31 4.18 -13.13
N PHE A 177 0.36 3.24 -12.45
CA PHE A 177 -0.19 2.62 -11.25
C PHE A 177 -0.31 3.62 -10.09
N MET A 178 0.73 4.41 -9.86
CA MET A 178 0.73 5.42 -8.80
C MET A 178 -0.26 6.56 -9.11
N ASP A 179 -0.41 6.97 -10.38
CA ASP A 179 -1.43 7.92 -10.81
C ASP A 179 -2.84 7.42 -10.50
N LEU A 180 -3.13 6.15 -10.76
CA LEU A 180 -4.42 5.52 -10.42
C LEU A 180 -4.68 5.52 -8.91
N ILE A 181 -3.67 5.20 -8.09
CA ILE A 181 -3.78 5.23 -6.62
C ILE A 181 -4.03 6.66 -6.13
N ALA A 182 -3.23 7.62 -6.59
CA ALA A 182 -3.35 9.03 -6.19
C ALA A 182 -4.70 9.64 -6.60
N SER A 183 -5.20 9.32 -7.81
CA SER A 183 -6.52 9.72 -8.26
C SER A 183 -7.62 9.11 -7.38
N TRP A 184 -7.51 7.80 -7.08
CA TRP A 184 -8.48 7.12 -6.21
C TRP A 184 -8.46 7.68 -4.79
N GLN A 185 -7.27 7.92 -4.22
CA GLN A 185 -7.11 8.54 -2.91
C GLN A 185 -7.80 9.90 -2.83
N LYS A 186 -7.59 10.76 -3.83
CA LYS A 186 -8.16 12.12 -3.86
C LYS A 186 -9.68 12.12 -4.09
N GLU A 187 -10.18 11.26 -4.97
CA GLU A 187 -11.60 11.23 -5.34
C GLU A 187 -12.50 10.67 -4.22
N GLU A 188 -12.01 9.64 -3.49
CA GLU A 188 -12.80 8.93 -2.50
C GLU A 188 -12.33 9.16 -1.05
N GLY A 189 -11.29 9.98 -0.83
CA GLY A 189 -10.74 10.22 0.50
C GLY A 189 -10.07 8.97 1.09
N LEU A 190 -9.58 8.08 0.23
CA LEU A 190 -8.93 6.83 0.62
C LEU A 190 -7.66 7.10 1.42
N THR A 191 -7.48 6.45 2.56
CA THR A 191 -6.20 6.48 3.29
C THR A 191 -5.28 5.41 2.72
N VAL A 192 -4.06 5.77 2.34
CA VAL A 192 -3.11 4.83 1.74
C VAL A 192 -1.83 4.77 2.56
N ILE A 193 -1.36 3.55 2.84
CA ILE A 193 -0.03 3.32 3.43
C ILE A 193 0.73 2.42 2.45
N ALA A 194 1.82 2.94 1.90
CA ALA A 194 2.59 2.26 0.88
C ALA A 194 4.04 2.02 1.33
N VAL A 195 4.49 0.77 1.30
CA VAL A 195 5.92 0.46 1.37
C VAL A 195 6.53 0.74 0.00
N MET A 196 7.53 1.62 -0.03
CA MET A 196 8.17 2.09 -1.26
C MET A 196 9.67 1.84 -1.23
N HIS A 197 10.25 1.43 -2.37
CA HIS A 197 11.71 1.31 -2.54
C HIS A 197 12.30 2.47 -3.32
N ASP A 198 11.57 3.00 -4.28
CA ASP A 198 11.98 4.17 -5.06
C ASP A 198 11.66 5.45 -4.28
N LEU A 199 12.72 6.11 -3.79
CA LEU A 199 12.61 7.34 -3.00
C LEU A 199 12.08 8.51 -3.84
N ASN A 200 12.41 8.55 -5.13
CA ASN A 200 11.94 9.60 -6.03
C ASN A 200 10.45 9.43 -6.33
N LEU A 201 10.01 8.19 -6.52
CA LEU A 201 8.60 7.88 -6.69
C LEU A 201 7.81 8.16 -5.39
N ALA A 202 8.37 7.79 -4.23
CA ALA A 202 7.77 8.11 -2.93
C ALA A 202 7.62 9.61 -2.72
N SER A 203 8.62 10.41 -3.11
CA SER A 203 8.57 11.87 -3.07
C SER A 203 7.48 12.46 -3.95
N LEU A 204 7.24 11.88 -5.13
CA LEU A 204 6.24 12.39 -6.08
C LEU A 204 4.80 12.17 -5.62
N TYR A 205 4.52 11.09 -4.89
CA TYR A 205 3.16 10.67 -4.62
C TYR A 205 2.74 10.72 -3.15
N CYS A 206 3.68 10.59 -2.20
CA CYS A 206 3.33 10.53 -0.80
C CYS A 206 3.19 11.93 -0.18
N ASP A 207 2.16 12.13 0.62
CA ASP A 207 1.96 13.34 1.40
C ASP A 207 3.01 13.44 2.53
N ARG A 208 3.36 12.27 3.10
CA ARG A 208 4.32 12.13 4.18
C ARG A 208 5.12 10.84 4.04
N LEU A 209 6.36 10.87 4.51
CA LEU A 209 7.27 9.73 4.52
C LEU A 209 7.61 9.36 5.97
N LEU A 210 7.74 8.06 6.21
CA LEU A 210 8.24 7.48 7.45
C LEU A 210 9.44 6.61 7.10
N ILE A 211 10.58 6.90 7.74
CA ILE A 211 11.79 6.08 7.62
C ILE A 211 11.79 5.03 8.72
N LEU A 212 11.77 3.77 8.30
CA LEU A 212 11.96 2.63 9.19
C LEU A 212 13.37 2.05 8.98
N ASN A 213 14.17 1.98 10.05
CA ASN A 213 15.48 1.36 10.02
C ASN A 213 15.73 0.56 11.31
N GLU A 214 16.30 -0.65 11.19
CA GLU A 214 16.58 -1.57 12.30
C GLU A 214 15.39 -1.77 13.27
N GLY A 215 14.17 -1.76 12.73
CA GLY A 215 12.94 -1.94 13.50
C GLY A 215 12.50 -0.72 14.31
N GLN A 216 13.01 0.47 14.02
CA GLN A 216 12.65 1.73 14.68
C GLN A 216 12.27 2.80 13.66
N VAL A 217 11.39 3.71 14.04
CA VAL A 217 11.11 4.93 13.27
C VAL A 217 12.25 5.91 13.50
N ILE A 218 12.97 6.23 12.42
CA ILE A 218 14.12 7.14 12.46
C ILE A 218 13.69 8.58 12.23
N ALA A 219 12.77 8.79 11.29
CA ALA A 219 12.23 10.09 10.95
C ALA A 219 10.86 9.97 10.32
N GLU A 220 10.06 11.00 10.43
CA GLU A 220 8.72 11.13 9.87
C GLU A 220 8.47 12.59 9.53
N GLY A 221 7.95 12.87 8.32
CA GLY A 221 7.70 14.23 7.85
C GLY A 221 7.34 14.28 6.38
N THR A 222 7.26 15.49 5.82
CA THR A 222 7.07 15.70 4.40
C THR A 222 8.27 15.20 3.59
N PRO A 223 8.13 14.92 2.28
CA PRO A 223 9.27 14.54 1.44
C PRO A 223 10.46 15.53 1.54
N ASP A 224 10.18 16.84 1.63
CA ASP A 224 11.22 17.88 1.76
C ASP A 224 12.00 17.79 3.06
N GLU A 225 11.36 17.40 4.15
CA GLU A 225 11.99 17.24 5.47
C GLU A 225 12.82 15.95 5.54
N ILE A 226 12.37 14.91 4.82
CA ILE A 226 12.92 13.54 4.95
C ILE A 226 14.04 13.27 3.93
N LEU A 227 13.85 13.68 2.66
CA LEU A 227 14.77 13.34 1.57
C LEU A 227 15.91 14.36 1.43
N VAL A 228 16.59 14.61 2.53
CA VAL A 228 17.81 15.42 2.56
C VAL A 228 19.06 14.53 2.46
N PRO A 229 20.18 15.01 1.87
CA PRO A 229 21.38 14.19 1.63
C PRO A 229 21.90 13.49 2.88
N GLU A 230 21.88 14.17 4.03
CA GLU A 230 22.37 13.65 5.32
C GLU A 230 21.55 12.44 5.79
N THR A 231 20.23 12.51 5.66
CA THR A 231 19.33 11.40 6.02
C THR A 231 19.51 10.22 5.10
N VAL A 232 19.63 10.49 3.78
CA VAL A 232 19.84 9.44 2.77
C VAL A 232 21.18 8.74 2.97
N GLU A 233 22.26 9.49 3.21
CA GLU A 233 23.58 8.91 3.48
C GLU A 233 23.58 8.08 4.77
N THR A 234 22.95 8.58 5.82
CA THR A 234 22.92 7.89 7.13
C THR A 234 22.11 6.60 7.09
N VAL A 235 20.95 6.60 6.44
CA VAL A 235 20.01 5.46 6.48
C VAL A 235 20.27 4.46 5.36
N PHE A 236 20.58 4.94 4.15
CA PHE A 236 20.72 4.09 2.96
C PHE A 236 22.18 3.87 2.56
N GLU A 237 23.14 4.50 3.25
CA GLU A 237 24.59 4.42 2.99
C GLU A 237 24.98 4.84 1.55
N VAL A 238 24.22 5.77 0.98
CA VAL A 238 24.40 6.28 -0.39
C VAL A 238 24.50 7.80 -0.38
N LYS A 239 25.56 8.34 -0.98
CA LYS A 239 25.67 9.79 -1.20
C LYS A 239 24.74 10.25 -2.30
N SER A 240 24.08 11.37 -2.08
CA SER A 240 23.14 11.96 -3.02
C SER A 240 23.22 13.47 -3.03
N HIS A 241 22.68 14.05 -4.09
CA HIS A 241 22.29 15.46 -4.16
C HIS A 241 20.77 15.53 -4.28
N THR A 242 20.17 16.48 -3.62
CA THR A 242 18.73 16.76 -3.77
C THR A 242 18.54 17.87 -4.78
N VAL A 243 17.64 17.68 -5.74
CA VAL A 243 17.17 18.68 -6.68
C VAL A 243 15.65 18.78 -6.59
N ILE A 244 15.09 19.93 -6.88
CA ILE A 244 13.62 20.09 -6.86
C ILE A 244 13.07 19.71 -8.24
N HIS A 245 12.04 18.85 -8.24
CA HIS A 245 11.33 18.46 -9.46
C HIS A 245 10.65 19.69 -10.07
N PRO A 246 10.90 20.02 -11.35
CA PRO A 246 10.46 21.30 -11.94
C PRO A 246 8.93 21.48 -11.96
N ASP A 247 8.17 20.40 -12.15
CA ASP A 247 6.71 20.46 -12.26
C ASP A 247 6.00 20.17 -10.93
N ALA A 248 6.54 19.22 -10.14
CA ALA A 248 5.90 18.78 -8.89
C ALA A 248 6.34 19.60 -7.66
N GLY A 249 7.50 20.28 -7.73
CA GLY A 249 8.02 21.07 -6.62
C GLY A 249 8.53 20.26 -5.43
N VAL A 250 8.69 18.95 -5.58
CA VAL A 250 9.15 18.03 -4.51
C VAL A 250 10.60 17.61 -4.74
N PRO A 251 11.33 17.17 -3.68
CA PRO A 251 12.72 16.76 -3.79
C PRO A 251 12.88 15.49 -4.63
N GLN A 252 13.94 15.45 -5.43
CA GLN A 252 14.39 14.30 -6.17
C GLN A 252 15.85 14.03 -5.88
N LEU A 253 16.21 12.80 -5.68
CA LEU A 253 17.56 12.38 -5.30
C LEU A 253 18.37 11.99 -6.55
N LEU A 254 19.50 12.63 -6.73
CA LEU A 254 20.53 12.26 -7.69
C LEU A 254 21.63 11.48 -6.97
N LEU A 255 21.67 10.17 -7.17
CA LEU A 255 22.62 9.29 -6.49
C LEU A 255 24.04 9.49 -7.05
N GLN A 256 25.02 9.52 -6.15
CA GLN A 256 26.44 9.57 -6.53
C GLN A 256 27.00 8.15 -6.69
N LYS A 257 27.81 7.99 -7.72
CA LYS A 257 28.58 6.74 -7.89
C LYS A 257 29.60 6.60 -6.74
N ARG A 258 29.68 5.43 -6.16
CA ARG A 258 30.80 5.11 -5.24
C ARG A 258 32.10 5.15 -6.05
N SER A 259 33.05 5.97 -5.63
CA SER A 259 34.41 6.05 -6.18
C SER A 259 35.26 4.88 -5.71
#